data_9cf9e1a42375dca93dfa1197c537dbc6
#
_entry.id   9cf9e1a42375dca93dfa1197c537dbc6
#
_cell.length_a   1.000
_cell.length_b   1.000
_cell.length_c   1.000
_cell.angle_alpha   90.00
_cell.angle_beta   90.00
_cell.angle_gamma   90.00
#
_symmetry.space_group_name_H-M   'P 1'
#
loop_
_entity.id
_entity.type
_entity.pdbx_description
1 polymer ?
#
loop_
_entity_poly.entity_id
_entity_poly.type
_entity_poly.pdbx_seq_one_letter_code
_entity_poly.pdbx_strand_id
1 'polypeptide(L)'
;MMIFTGCGMQSRIDDNKSNDAYSVVDDYGNVLQFDAKPKRIYAGTLSIEELLVDLVSADRFVAISEDALDGNISLIKEQATHVKKVVPGYIGVEAILALKPDLVIVQETRNKEFIDALKDTGLKVMVTRVPTNLNMVQNRIDIIAKAVGEEERGNQIVKDMNKKLAVVQSKVGKIPEEKRKIAIAYSLMGAFGSQNGLFHDICVRSGLRNGAALAGLERGEHLSKEKIVSTNPDILIFPQYSATKKGDVNKLREDVLSDESLQTVKAVKNKNYIIIADRYRYSASQHMADAILLLSKQAYPELYVND
;
A
#
# COMPACT_ATOMS: atom_id res chain seq x y z
N MET A 1 16.47 46.46 -65.54
CA MET A 1 15.33 46.25 -64.66
C MET A 1 15.25 44.74 -64.47
N MET A 2 15.94 44.25 -63.44
CA MET A 2 16.02 42.81 -63.11
C MET A 2 15.15 42.58 -61.87
N ILE A 3 14.12 41.73 -62.04
CA ILE A 3 13.20 41.30 -60.97
C ILE A 3 13.76 40.02 -60.37
N PHE A 4 14.18 40.06 -59.10
CA PHE A 4 14.52 38.88 -58.35
C PHE A 4 13.24 38.32 -57.68
N THR A 5 12.82 37.15 -58.10
CA THR A 5 11.79 36.31 -57.42
C THR A 5 12.49 35.50 -56.31
N GLY A 6 12.31 35.90 -55.05
CA GLY A 6 12.70 35.12 -53.90
C GLY A 6 11.72 34.01 -53.62
N CYS A 7 12.21 32.76 -53.71
CA CYS A 7 11.47 31.56 -53.28
C CYS A 7 11.57 31.45 -51.78
N GLY A 8 10.49 31.75 -51.08
CA GLY A 8 10.36 31.54 -49.61
C GLY A 8 10.10 30.06 -49.33
N MET A 9 11.10 29.43 -48.74
CA MET A 9 10.96 28.04 -48.23
C MET A 9 10.26 28.14 -46.87
N GLN A 10 8.96 27.88 -46.87
CA GLN A 10 8.11 27.82 -45.68
C GLN A 10 8.35 26.44 -45.06
N SER A 11 9.15 26.36 -43.99
CA SER A 11 9.28 25.20 -43.15
C SER A 11 7.91 24.91 -42.52
N ARG A 12 7.26 23.82 -42.98
CA ARG A 12 6.13 23.24 -42.29
C ARG A 12 6.61 22.75 -40.91
N ILE A 13 6.27 23.46 -39.86
CA ILE A 13 6.30 22.97 -38.50
C ILE A 13 5.18 21.93 -38.45
N ASP A 14 5.53 20.65 -38.31
CA ASP A 14 4.59 19.57 -38.03
C ASP A 14 4.04 19.78 -36.60
N ASP A 15 3.00 20.58 -36.47
CA ASP A 15 2.16 20.71 -35.28
C ASP A 15 1.19 19.52 -35.16
N ASN A 16 1.71 18.31 -35.18
CA ASN A 16 0.93 17.13 -34.84
C ASN A 16 1.35 16.58 -33.48
N LYS A 17 1.48 17.44 -32.45
CA LYS A 17 1.41 16.98 -31.07
C LYS A 17 -0.03 16.62 -30.81
N SER A 18 -0.31 15.32 -30.62
CA SER A 18 -1.60 14.83 -30.16
C SER A 18 -1.98 15.64 -28.90
N ASN A 19 -3.23 16.13 -28.85
CA ASN A 19 -3.78 16.90 -27.73
C ASN A 19 -3.80 16.09 -26.40
N ASP A 20 -3.28 14.86 -26.41
CA ASP A 20 -3.31 13.87 -25.33
C ASP A 20 -1.92 13.64 -24.66
N ALA A 21 -0.88 14.39 -25.10
CA ALA A 21 0.46 14.22 -24.55
C ALA A 21 0.56 14.85 -23.15
N TYR A 22 1.13 14.12 -22.18
CA TYR A 22 1.31 14.59 -20.81
C TYR A 22 2.61 14.06 -20.19
N SER A 23 3.00 14.61 -19.04
CA SER A 23 4.16 14.13 -18.30
C SER A 23 3.84 13.94 -16.82
N VAL A 24 4.52 12.99 -16.20
CA VAL A 24 4.41 12.70 -14.78
C VAL A 24 5.80 12.60 -14.17
N VAL A 25 5.97 13.14 -12.98
CA VAL A 25 7.20 13.02 -12.19
C VAL A 25 6.98 11.95 -11.13
N ASP A 26 7.84 10.94 -11.08
CA ASP A 26 7.77 9.90 -10.07
C ASP A 26 8.37 10.34 -8.72
N ASP A 27 8.29 9.47 -7.69
CA ASP A 27 8.79 9.78 -6.34
C ASP A 27 10.31 10.04 -6.26
N TYR A 28 11.04 9.80 -7.35
CA TYR A 28 12.50 9.98 -7.46
C TYR A 28 12.89 11.13 -8.39
N GLY A 29 11.92 11.90 -8.87
CA GLY A 29 12.15 13.03 -9.76
C GLY A 29 12.38 12.64 -11.23
N ASN A 30 12.15 11.37 -11.60
CA ASN A 30 12.21 10.98 -13.01
C ASN A 30 10.97 11.49 -13.74
N VAL A 31 11.17 12.16 -14.87
CA VAL A 31 10.08 12.65 -15.72
C VAL A 31 9.73 11.58 -16.76
N LEU A 32 8.51 11.07 -16.70
CA LEU A 32 7.96 10.15 -17.71
C LEU A 32 7.07 10.94 -18.67
N GLN A 33 7.37 10.85 -19.97
CA GLN A 33 6.58 11.47 -21.03
C GLN A 33 5.64 10.44 -21.65
N PHE A 34 4.39 10.83 -21.86
CA PHE A 34 3.36 9.99 -22.46
C PHE A 34 2.74 10.70 -23.64
N ASP A 35 2.74 10.06 -24.83
CA ASP A 35 2.04 10.57 -26.02
C ASP A 35 0.57 10.18 -26.02
N ALA A 36 0.21 9.15 -25.25
CA ALA A 36 -1.14 8.65 -25.00
C ALA A 36 -1.18 7.84 -23.71
N LYS A 37 -2.40 7.54 -23.20
CA LYS A 37 -2.60 6.69 -22.02
C LYS A 37 -1.95 5.30 -22.23
N PRO A 38 -1.16 4.78 -21.26
CA PRO A 38 -0.60 3.43 -21.34
C PRO A 38 -1.69 2.38 -21.49
N LYS A 39 -1.46 1.41 -22.37
CA LYS A 39 -2.40 0.31 -22.65
C LYS A 39 -1.89 -1.05 -22.18
N ARG A 40 -0.62 -1.13 -21.80
CA ARG A 40 0.06 -2.37 -21.43
C ARG A 40 0.88 -2.17 -20.16
N ILE A 41 0.23 -2.27 -19.01
CA ILE A 41 0.80 -1.88 -17.72
C ILE A 41 1.27 -3.14 -16.98
N TYR A 42 2.50 -3.11 -16.46
CA TYR A 42 3.02 -4.08 -15.50
C TYR A 42 3.13 -3.43 -14.11
N ALA A 43 2.52 -4.07 -13.12
CA ALA A 43 2.61 -3.70 -11.70
C ALA A 43 3.61 -4.61 -10.99
N GLY A 44 4.61 -4.04 -10.34
CA GLY A 44 5.71 -4.79 -9.71
C GLY A 44 5.44 -5.23 -8.27
N THR A 45 4.28 -4.89 -7.67
CA THR A 45 3.88 -5.30 -6.31
C THR A 45 2.37 -5.38 -6.17
N LEU A 46 1.89 -6.22 -5.25
CA LEU A 46 0.48 -6.37 -4.94
C LEU A 46 -0.21 -5.02 -4.62
N SER A 47 0.42 -4.15 -3.85
CA SER A 47 -0.18 -2.86 -3.49
C SER A 47 -0.36 -1.90 -4.68
N ILE A 48 0.44 -2.05 -5.74
CA ILE A 48 0.27 -1.33 -7.01
C ILE A 48 -0.84 -2.00 -7.82
N GLU A 49 -0.91 -3.34 -7.85
CA GLU A 49 -2.01 -4.09 -8.49
C GLU A 49 -3.36 -3.73 -7.88
N GLU A 50 -3.43 -3.69 -6.53
CA GLU A 50 -4.65 -3.28 -5.81
C GLU A 50 -5.13 -1.90 -6.21
N LEU A 51 -4.22 -0.95 -6.40
CA LEU A 51 -4.58 0.38 -6.85
C LEU A 51 -5.03 0.38 -8.33
N LEU A 52 -4.29 -0.31 -9.18
CA LEU A 52 -4.53 -0.28 -10.62
C LEU A 52 -5.86 -0.94 -11.01
N VAL A 53 -6.34 -1.97 -10.30
CA VAL A 53 -7.65 -2.60 -10.62
C VAL A 53 -8.83 -1.65 -10.45
N ASP A 54 -8.67 -0.63 -9.59
CA ASP A 54 -9.68 0.43 -9.41
C ASP A 54 -9.47 1.60 -10.38
N LEU A 55 -8.28 1.73 -10.98
CA LEU A 55 -7.96 2.81 -11.92
C LEU A 55 -8.22 2.43 -13.38
N VAL A 56 -7.84 1.20 -13.77
CA VAL A 56 -7.84 0.80 -15.17
C VAL A 56 -8.61 -0.51 -15.39
N SER A 57 -9.06 -0.74 -16.63
CA SER A 57 -9.69 -2.01 -17.01
C SER A 57 -8.67 -3.17 -17.06
N ALA A 58 -9.16 -4.40 -16.87
CA ALA A 58 -8.32 -5.59 -16.78
C ALA A 58 -7.49 -5.88 -18.05
N ASP A 59 -7.96 -5.44 -19.23
CA ASP A 59 -7.26 -5.58 -20.50
C ASP A 59 -6.00 -4.72 -20.62
N ARG A 60 -5.86 -3.68 -19.78
CA ARG A 60 -4.64 -2.87 -19.72
C ARG A 60 -3.53 -3.51 -18.89
N PHE A 61 -3.80 -4.57 -18.12
CA PHE A 61 -2.75 -5.34 -17.44
C PHE A 61 -2.07 -6.31 -18.41
N VAL A 62 -0.75 -6.32 -18.46
CA VAL A 62 0.01 -7.35 -19.21
C VAL A 62 0.08 -8.66 -18.44
N ALA A 63 0.03 -8.61 -17.11
CA ALA A 63 -0.08 -9.74 -16.20
C ALA A 63 -0.50 -9.26 -14.82
N ILE A 64 -1.01 -10.19 -14.00
CA ILE A 64 -1.29 -10.02 -12.57
C ILE A 64 -0.48 -11.04 -11.78
N SER A 65 -0.10 -10.72 -10.54
CA SER A 65 0.64 -11.67 -9.70
C SER A 65 -0.27 -12.76 -9.13
N GLU A 66 0.31 -13.93 -8.81
CA GLU A 66 -0.37 -14.97 -8.06
C GLU A 66 -0.77 -14.50 -6.65
N ASP A 67 -0.05 -13.53 -6.08
CA ASP A 67 -0.36 -12.90 -4.79
C ASP A 67 -1.71 -12.17 -4.84
N ALA A 68 -2.06 -11.56 -5.96
CA ALA A 68 -3.34 -10.90 -6.15
C ALA A 68 -4.54 -11.88 -6.11
N LEU A 69 -4.30 -13.14 -6.43
CA LEU A 69 -5.31 -14.22 -6.39
C LEU A 69 -5.42 -14.91 -5.03
N ASP A 70 -4.49 -14.66 -4.09
CA ASP A 70 -4.57 -15.20 -2.72
C ASP A 70 -5.41 -14.28 -1.82
N GLY A 71 -6.66 -14.64 -1.59
CA GLY A 71 -7.58 -13.87 -0.74
C GLY A 71 -7.17 -13.72 0.74
N ASN A 72 -6.10 -14.40 1.21
CA ASN A 72 -5.57 -14.19 2.55
C ASN A 72 -4.73 -12.91 2.64
N ILE A 73 -4.06 -12.53 1.55
CA ILE A 73 -3.15 -11.39 1.48
C ILE A 73 -3.63 -10.27 0.55
N SER A 74 -4.56 -10.56 -0.36
CA SER A 74 -5.09 -9.65 -1.38
C SER A 74 -6.55 -9.29 -1.11
N LEU A 75 -6.92 -8.05 -1.37
CA LEU A 75 -8.29 -7.53 -1.34
C LEU A 75 -8.94 -7.48 -2.73
N ILE A 76 -8.21 -7.86 -3.78
CA ILE A 76 -8.64 -7.76 -5.18
C ILE A 76 -8.76 -9.13 -5.88
N LYS A 77 -8.85 -10.22 -5.12
CA LYS A 77 -8.88 -11.57 -5.68
C LYS A 77 -9.89 -11.74 -6.83
N GLU A 78 -11.10 -11.22 -6.67
CA GLU A 78 -12.15 -11.32 -7.68
C GLU A 78 -11.80 -10.53 -8.94
N GLN A 79 -11.38 -9.28 -8.80
CA GLN A 79 -10.98 -8.42 -9.91
C GLN A 79 -9.76 -8.99 -10.64
N ALA A 80 -8.80 -9.56 -9.90
CA ALA A 80 -7.59 -10.18 -10.44
C ALA A 80 -7.89 -11.34 -11.40
N THR A 81 -8.99 -12.07 -11.21
CA THR A 81 -9.40 -13.17 -12.10
C THR A 81 -9.72 -12.70 -13.53
N HIS A 82 -9.99 -11.43 -13.74
CA HIS A 82 -10.28 -10.87 -15.06
C HIS A 82 -9.00 -10.59 -15.89
N VAL A 83 -7.81 -10.61 -15.27
CA VAL A 83 -6.55 -10.48 -15.98
C VAL A 83 -6.11 -11.84 -16.51
N LYS A 84 -5.89 -11.92 -17.84
CA LYS A 84 -5.68 -13.20 -18.53
C LYS A 84 -4.39 -13.92 -18.17
N LYS A 85 -3.33 -13.18 -17.83
CA LYS A 85 -2.01 -13.76 -17.58
C LYS A 85 -1.63 -13.61 -16.10
N VAL A 86 -1.29 -14.72 -15.47
CA VAL A 86 -0.78 -14.77 -14.10
C VAL A 86 0.71 -15.04 -14.12
N VAL A 87 1.44 -14.36 -13.23
CA VAL A 87 2.88 -14.52 -13.04
C VAL A 87 3.21 -14.67 -11.55
N PRO A 88 4.36 -15.23 -11.17
CA PRO A 88 4.85 -15.18 -9.79
C PRO A 88 4.90 -13.74 -9.26
N GLY A 89 4.77 -13.54 -7.95
CA GLY A 89 4.82 -12.23 -7.30
C GLY A 89 6.08 -11.41 -7.61
N TYR A 90 7.19 -12.11 -7.91
CA TYR A 90 8.46 -11.50 -8.36
C TYR A 90 8.96 -12.16 -9.63
N ILE A 91 9.14 -11.38 -10.71
CA ILE A 91 9.74 -11.82 -11.95
C ILE A 91 10.95 -10.94 -12.31
N GLY A 92 11.89 -11.47 -13.11
CA GLY A 92 13.09 -10.79 -13.57
C GLY A 92 12.82 -9.82 -14.73
N VAL A 93 13.86 -9.05 -15.10
CA VAL A 93 13.79 -8.04 -16.17
C VAL A 93 13.41 -8.66 -17.50
N GLU A 94 13.98 -9.80 -17.88
CA GLU A 94 13.71 -10.51 -19.13
C GLU A 94 12.25 -10.96 -19.22
N ALA A 95 11.69 -11.44 -18.10
CA ALA A 95 10.29 -11.84 -18.05
C ALA A 95 9.35 -10.64 -18.20
N ILE A 96 9.68 -9.48 -17.61
CA ILE A 96 8.94 -8.23 -17.80
C ILE A 96 9.01 -7.77 -19.25
N LEU A 97 10.19 -7.80 -19.87
CA LEU A 97 10.38 -7.47 -21.31
C LEU A 97 9.53 -8.36 -22.21
N ALA A 98 9.48 -9.67 -21.93
CA ALA A 98 8.68 -10.62 -22.70
C ALA A 98 7.16 -10.32 -22.63
N LEU A 99 6.70 -9.61 -21.60
CA LEU A 99 5.32 -9.12 -21.48
C LEU A 99 5.04 -7.92 -22.40
N LYS A 100 6.08 -7.24 -22.92
CA LYS A 100 5.99 -6.04 -23.77
C LYS A 100 5.11 -4.94 -23.16
N PRO A 101 5.38 -4.49 -21.92
CA PRO A 101 4.64 -3.38 -21.33
C PRO A 101 5.02 -2.05 -22.01
N ASP A 102 4.09 -1.09 -21.99
CA ASP A 102 4.36 0.31 -22.34
C ASP A 102 4.55 1.20 -21.10
N LEU A 103 4.18 0.69 -19.90
CA LEU A 103 4.48 1.26 -18.60
C LEU A 103 4.78 0.16 -17.60
N VAL A 104 5.89 0.30 -16.87
CA VAL A 104 6.29 -0.54 -15.73
C VAL A 104 6.24 0.31 -14.47
N ILE A 105 5.49 -0.12 -13.46
CA ILE A 105 5.43 0.55 -12.16
C ILE A 105 6.04 -0.38 -11.10
N VAL A 106 7.15 0.03 -10.50
CA VAL A 106 7.86 -0.74 -9.47
C VAL A 106 8.03 0.07 -8.20
N GLN A 107 8.36 -0.62 -7.12
CA GLN A 107 8.63 -0.02 -5.83
C GLN A 107 10.14 -0.03 -5.52
N GLU A 108 10.63 0.92 -4.74
CA GLU A 108 12.04 1.03 -4.32
C GLU A 108 12.58 -0.17 -3.56
N THR A 109 11.70 -1.07 -3.08
CA THR A 109 12.11 -2.34 -2.45
C THR A 109 12.81 -3.30 -3.41
N ARG A 110 12.64 -3.10 -4.72
CA ARG A 110 13.50 -3.76 -5.72
C ARG A 110 14.88 -3.12 -5.63
N ASN A 111 15.92 -3.95 -5.67
CA ASN A 111 17.29 -3.43 -5.59
C ASN A 111 17.59 -2.46 -6.75
N LYS A 112 18.59 -1.61 -6.53
CA LYS A 112 18.96 -0.57 -7.50
C LYS A 112 19.34 -1.17 -8.85
N GLU A 113 20.08 -2.29 -8.85
CA GLU A 113 20.54 -3.00 -10.05
C GLU A 113 19.36 -3.46 -10.91
N PHE A 114 18.29 -3.95 -10.29
CA PHE A 114 17.08 -4.35 -11.01
C PHE A 114 16.37 -3.15 -11.65
N ILE A 115 16.24 -2.05 -10.90
CA ILE A 115 15.59 -0.83 -11.38
C ILE A 115 16.39 -0.22 -12.52
N ASP A 116 17.72 -0.15 -12.39
CA ASP A 116 18.61 0.38 -13.43
C ASP A 116 18.55 -0.52 -14.69
N ALA A 117 18.62 -1.84 -14.52
CA ALA A 117 18.49 -2.78 -15.64
C ALA A 117 17.15 -2.65 -16.37
N LEU A 118 16.04 -2.39 -15.65
CA LEU A 118 14.74 -2.10 -16.29
C LEU A 118 14.79 -0.79 -17.10
N LYS A 119 15.38 0.27 -16.56
CA LYS A 119 15.50 1.56 -17.25
C LYS A 119 16.37 1.46 -18.49
N ASP A 120 17.45 0.70 -18.44
CA ASP A 120 18.38 0.46 -19.56
C ASP A 120 17.72 -0.27 -20.75
N THR A 121 16.58 -0.94 -20.53
CA THR A 121 15.79 -1.56 -21.60
C THR A 121 15.05 -0.56 -22.50
N GLY A 122 14.99 0.72 -22.12
CA GLY A 122 14.19 1.73 -22.80
C GLY A 122 12.69 1.71 -22.47
N LEU A 123 12.25 0.83 -21.57
CA LEU A 123 10.88 0.85 -21.06
C LEU A 123 10.60 2.12 -20.24
N LYS A 124 9.35 2.60 -20.25
CA LYS A 124 8.91 3.62 -19.31
C LYS A 124 8.77 2.99 -17.93
N VAL A 125 9.66 3.34 -17.00
CA VAL A 125 9.72 2.79 -15.65
C VAL A 125 9.44 3.89 -14.64
N MET A 126 8.30 3.77 -13.95
CA MET A 126 7.93 4.58 -12.80
C MET A 126 8.40 3.89 -11.52
N VAL A 127 9.11 4.61 -10.67
CA VAL A 127 9.57 4.09 -9.38
C VAL A 127 8.80 4.79 -8.26
N THR A 128 8.14 4.02 -7.38
CA THR A 128 7.40 4.55 -6.24
C THR A 128 8.10 4.22 -4.93
N ARG A 129 7.97 5.10 -3.94
CA ARG A 129 8.41 4.83 -2.57
C ARG A 129 7.47 3.86 -1.88
N VAL A 130 7.97 3.20 -0.83
CA VAL A 130 7.13 2.44 0.09
C VAL A 130 6.37 3.42 0.99
N PRO A 131 5.04 3.49 0.93
CA PRO A 131 4.30 4.36 1.84
C PRO A 131 4.48 3.94 3.29
N THR A 132 4.74 4.89 4.16
CA THR A 132 4.82 4.70 5.61
C THR A 132 3.66 5.36 6.35
N ASN A 133 2.81 6.10 5.65
CA ASN A 133 1.64 6.78 6.21
C ASN A 133 0.57 7.02 5.13
N LEU A 134 -0.61 7.44 5.56
CA LEU A 134 -1.76 7.70 4.69
C LEU A 134 -1.49 8.76 3.62
N ASN A 135 -0.78 9.84 3.97
CA ASN A 135 -0.50 10.91 3.01
C ASN A 135 0.37 10.39 1.85
N MET A 136 1.34 9.53 2.13
CA MET A 136 2.14 8.87 1.09
C MET A 136 1.30 7.91 0.24
N VAL A 137 0.34 7.20 0.83
CA VAL A 137 -0.61 6.36 0.07
C VAL A 137 -1.44 7.22 -0.88
N GLN A 138 -2.03 8.32 -0.39
CA GLN A 138 -2.84 9.22 -1.22
C GLN A 138 -2.03 9.89 -2.33
N ASN A 139 -0.80 10.33 -2.04
CA ASN A 139 0.09 10.88 -3.05
C ASN A 139 0.45 9.84 -4.12
N ARG A 140 0.72 8.59 -3.73
CA ARG A 140 0.98 7.50 -4.68
C ARG A 140 -0.23 7.22 -5.59
N ILE A 141 -1.46 7.29 -5.04
CA ILE A 141 -2.69 7.17 -5.84
C ILE A 141 -2.74 8.28 -6.91
N ASP A 142 -2.48 9.52 -6.52
CA ASP A 142 -2.48 10.67 -7.43
C ASP A 142 -1.44 10.51 -8.55
N ILE A 143 -0.19 10.18 -8.20
CA ILE A 143 0.90 10.04 -9.18
C ILE A 143 0.62 8.87 -10.15
N ILE A 144 0.16 7.71 -9.65
CA ILE A 144 -0.13 6.55 -10.51
C ILE A 144 -1.36 6.84 -11.38
N ALA A 145 -2.41 7.46 -10.83
CA ALA A 145 -3.60 7.82 -11.60
C ALA A 145 -3.26 8.76 -12.77
N LYS A 146 -2.40 9.75 -12.55
CA LYS A 146 -1.85 10.62 -13.60
C LYS A 146 -1.07 9.80 -14.64
N ALA A 147 -0.19 8.91 -14.19
CA ALA A 147 0.64 8.11 -15.09
C ALA A 147 -0.17 7.20 -16.02
N VAL A 148 -1.31 6.69 -15.54
CA VAL A 148 -2.19 5.85 -16.35
C VAL A 148 -3.30 6.64 -17.05
N GLY A 149 -3.36 7.98 -16.86
CA GLY A 149 -4.33 8.88 -17.48
C GLY A 149 -5.75 8.76 -16.91
N GLU A 150 -5.88 8.42 -15.62
CA GLU A 150 -7.15 8.21 -14.92
C GLU A 150 -7.28 9.10 -13.66
N GLU A 151 -6.91 10.37 -13.77
CA GLU A 151 -6.87 11.33 -12.66
C GLU A 151 -8.22 11.47 -11.94
N GLU A 152 -9.32 11.52 -12.68
CA GLU A 152 -10.66 11.63 -12.08
C GLU A 152 -10.99 10.41 -11.19
N ARG A 153 -10.62 9.21 -11.66
CA ARG A 153 -10.79 7.98 -10.86
C ARG A 153 -9.90 8.00 -9.63
N GLY A 154 -8.64 8.44 -9.76
CA GLY A 154 -7.72 8.62 -8.62
C GLY A 154 -8.30 9.57 -7.57
N ASN A 155 -8.83 10.72 -8.00
CA ASN A 155 -9.50 11.69 -7.13
C ASN A 155 -10.73 11.09 -6.44
N GLN A 156 -11.53 10.26 -7.15
CA GLN A 156 -12.67 9.59 -6.55
C GLN A 156 -12.25 8.57 -5.49
N ILE A 157 -11.20 7.78 -5.74
CA ILE A 157 -10.63 6.83 -4.77
C ILE A 157 -10.22 7.56 -3.49
N VAL A 158 -9.45 8.64 -3.59
CA VAL A 158 -9.03 9.44 -2.43
C VAL A 158 -10.23 10.03 -1.69
N LYS A 159 -11.24 10.51 -2.41
CA LYS A 159 -12.49 11.01 -1.81
C LYS A 159 -13.23 9.93 -1.03
N ASP A 160 -13.30 8.70 -1.54
CA ASP A 160 -13.97 7.59 -0.86
C ASP A 160 -13.15 7.09 0.34
N MET A 161 -11.83 7.08 0.27
CA MET A 161 -10.95 6.89 1.44
C MET A 161 -11.26 7.92 2.53
N ASN A 162 -11.31 9.21 2.17
CA ASN A 162 -11.54 10.30 3.12
C ASN A 162 -12.92 10.22 3.78
N LYS A 163 -13.97 9.73 3.09
CA LYS A 163 -15.28 9.46 3.70
C LYS A 163 -15.18 8.42 4.83
N LYS A 164 -14.48 7.30 4.58
CA LYS A 164 -14.27 6.24 5.58
C LYS A 164 -13.48 6.77 6.78
N LEU A 165 -12.44 7.55 6.53
CA LEU A 165 -11.62 8.18 7.57
C LEU A 165 -12.41 9.19 8.40
N ALA A 166 -13.32 9.96 7.78
CA ALA A 166 -14.20 10.89 8.49
C ALA A 166 -15.15 10.15 9.45
N VAL A 167 -15.67 8.97 9.05
CA VAL A 167 -16.45 8.12 9.95
C VAL A 167 -15.62 7.76 11.18
N VAL A 168 -14.41 7.24 11.01
CA VAL A 168 -13.52 6.89 12.14
C VAL A 168 -13.25 8.11 13.01
N GLN A 169 -12.85 9.23 12.40
CA GLN A 169 -12.54 10.46 13.14
C GLN A 169 -13.74 10.98 13.96
N SER A 170 -14.97 10.87 13.44
CA SER A 170 -16.19 11.26 14.16
C SER A 170 -16.43 10.44 15.43
N LYS A 171 -15.98 9.18 15.44
CA LYS A 171 -16.11 8.23 16.55
C LYS A 171 -14.98 8.41 17.57
N VAL A 172 -13.73 8.29 17.12
CA VAL A 172 -12.56 8.25 18.02
C VAL A 172 -11.95 9.63 18.29
N GLY A 173 -12.27 10.66 17.50
CA GLY A 173 -11.69 12.00 17.64
C GLY A 173 -12.05 12.69 18.97
N LYS A 174 -13.09 12.22 19.66
CA LYS A 174 -13.50 12.72 20.98
C LYS A 174 -12.77 12.04 22.15
N ILE A 175 -12.01 10.97 21.89
CA ILE A 175 -11.24 10.27 22.92
C ILE A 175 -9.92 11.01 23.09
N PRO A 176 -9.65 11.60 24.26
CA PRO A 176 -8.36 12.21 24.56
C PRO A 176 -7.21 11.19 24.32
N GLU A 177 -6.08 11.65 23.82
CA GLU A 177 -4.99 10.75 23.41
C GLU A 177 -4.53 9.83 24.55
N GLU A 178 -4.40 10.37 25.75
CA GLU A 178 -3.98 9.64 26.95
C GLU A 178 -4.99 8.56 27.40
N LYS A 179 -6.24 8.65 26.96
CA LYS A 179 -7.32 7.69 27.25
C LYS A 179 -7.51 6.64 26.15
N ARG A 180 -6.81 6.80 25.01
CA ARG A 180 -6.88 5.81 23.94
C ARG A 180 -6.23 4.50 24.35
N LYS A 181 -6.85 3.39 23.95
CA LYS A 181 -6.34 2.04 24.23
C LYS A 181 -4.95 1.87 23.61
N ILE A 182 -4.02 1.26 24.36
CA ILE A 182 -2.69 0.90 23.88
C ILE A 182 -2.78 -0.47 23.21
N ALA A 183 -2.30 -0.59 21.98
CA ALA A 183 -2.27 -1.84 21.24
C ALA A 183 -0.84 -2.24 20.86
N ILE A 184 -0.53 -3.54 20.93
CA ILE A 184 0.71 -4.14 20.40
C ILE A 184 0.34 -5.19 19.38
N ALA A 185 0.94 -5.10 18.19
CA ALA A 185 0.73 -6.07 17.11
C ALA A 185 1.86 -7.11 17.07
N TYR A 186 1.48 -8.34 16.77
CA TYR A 186 2.38 -9.47 16.59
C TYR A 186 2.44 -9.92 15.12
N SER A 187 3.63 -10.34 14.72
CA SER A 187 3.87 -11.19 13.55
C SER A 187 4.48 -12.51 14.03
N LEU A 188 4.66 -13.47 13.13
CA LEU A 188 5.40 -14.71 13.47
C LEU A 188 6.86 -14.46 13.91
N MET A 189 7.40 -13.29 13.63
CA MET A 189 8.75 -12.88 14.03
C MET A 189 8.79 -12.15 15.37
N GLY A 190 7.64 -11.86 15.99
CA GLY A 190 7.53 -11.14 17.25
C GLY A 190 6.64 -9.88 17.17
N ALA A 191 6.60 -9.13 18.27
CA ALA A 191 5.85 -7.87 18.33
C ALA A 191 6.55 -6.78 17.51
N PHE A 192 5.78 -6.02 16.72
CA PHE A 192 6.29 -5.05 15.75
C PHE A 192 5.47 -3.75 15.73
N GLY A 193 5.88 -2.78 14.92
CA GLY A 193 5.15 -1.52 14.70
C GLY A 193 5.95 -0.30 15.14
N SER A 194 7.15 -0.10 14.56
CA SER A 194 7.95 1.09 14.82
C SER A 194 7.22 2.39 14.47
N GLN A 195 7.62 3.51 15.08
CA GLN A 195 6.97 4.81 14.97
C GLN A 195 6.85 5.33 13.52
N ASN A 196 7.81 5.00 12.66
CA ASN A 196 7.84 5.47 11.27
C ASN A 196 7.31 4.42 10.27
N GLY A 197 6.51 3.45 10.73
CA GLY A 197 5.97 2.39 9.90
C GLY A 197 4.49 2.59 9.55
N LEU A 198 4.06 2.00 8.44
CA LEU A 198 2.66 2.06 7.97
C LEU A 198 1.66 1.61 9.05
N PHE A 199 1.98 0.53 9.77
CA PHE A 199 1.12 0.03 10.84
C PHE A 199 0.95 1.05 11.98
N HIS A 200 1.98 1.85 12.29
CA HIS A 200 1.86 2.92 13.27
C HIS A 200 0.78 3.93 12.85
N ASP A 201 0.80 4.40 11.61
CA ASP A 201 -0.19 5.36 11.10
C ASP A 201 -1.61 4.75 11.08
N ILE A 202 -1.76 3.46 10.67
CA ILE A 202 -3.03 2.73 10.75
C ILE A 202 -3.53 2.70 12.20
N CYS A 203 -2.67 2.32 13.15
CA CYS A 203 -2.99 2.20 14.57
C CYS A 203 -3.48 3.55 15.15
N VAL A 204 -2.70 4.62 14.96
CA VAL A 204 -3.02 5.95 15.48
C VAL A 204 -4.31 6.50 14.88
N ARG A 205 -4.50 6.35 13.57
CA ARG A 205 -5.73 6.80 12.89
C ARG A 205 -6.98 6.00 13.27
N SER A 206 -6.79 4.76 13.72
CA SER A 206 -7.87 3.94 14.28
C SER A 206 -8.28 4.35 15.71
N GLY A 207 -7.66 5.38 16.28
CA GLY A 207 -7.91 5.86 17.63
C GLY A 207 -7.12 5.12 18.71
N LEU A 208 -6.11 4.33 18.34
CA LEU A 208 -5.25 3.59 19.26
C LEU A 208 -3.93 4.32 19.51
N ARG A 209 -3.24 3.92 20.58
CA ARG A 209 -1.82 4.23 20.81
C ARG A 209 -1.00 3.00 20.47
N ASN A 210 0.00 3.16 19.62
CA ASN A 210 0.89 2.05 19.24
C ASN A 210 1.90 1.77 20.36
N GLY A 211 1.71 0.69 21.09
CA GLY A 211 2.55 0.31 22.22
C GLY A 211 4.01 0.02 21.85
N ALA A 212 4.26 -0.52 20.66
CA ALA A 212 5.61 -0.74 20.18
C ALA A 212 6.37 0.58 19.95
N ALA A 213 5.69 1.57 19.34
CA ALA A 213 6.25 2.92 19.19
C ALA A 213 6.47 3.62 20.53
N LEU A 214 5.52 3.50 21.49
CA LEU A 214 5.67 4.02 22.85
C LEU A 214 6.87 3.42 23.59
N ALA A 215 7.17 2.15 23.33
CA ALA A 215 8.34 1.46 23.88
C ALA A 215 9.66 1.79 23.14
N GLY A 216 9.63 2.71 22.16
CA GLY A 216 10.81 3.12 21.40
C GLY A 216 11.32 2.08 20.41
N LEU A 217 10.42 1.22 19.86
CA LEU A 217 10.84 0.20 18.89
C LEU A 217 11.28 0.85 17.58
N GLU A 218 12.46 0.51 17.10
CA GLU A 218 12.98 0.95 15.82
C GLU A 218 12.63 -0.02 14.66
N ARG A 219 12.81 0.43 13.44
CA ARG A 219 12.52 -0.36 12.25
C ARG A 219 13.44 -1.57 12.15
N GLY A 220 12.84 -2.75 11.98
CA GLY A 220 13.58 -4.03 11.88
C GLY A 220 13.83 -4.71 13.22
N GLU A 221 13.45 -4.09 14.33
CA GLU A 221 13.53 -4.68 15.67
C GLU A 221 12.24 -5.39 16.07
N HIS A 222 12.34 -6.22 17.11
CA HIS A 222 11.23 -6.87 17.81
C HIS A 222 11.18 -6.41 19.25
N LEU A 223 9.97 -6.22 19.76
CA LEU A 223 9.77 -5.77 21.13
C LEU A 223 10.03 -6.90 22.10
N SER A 224 10.89 -6.68 23.11
CA SER A 224 11.13 -7.66 24.16
C SER A 224 9.93 -7.82 25.10
N LYS A 225 9.86 -8.95 25.81
CA LYS A 225 8.77 -9.22 26.76
C LYS A 225 8.74 -8.19 27.89
N GLU A 226 9.90 -7.75 28.38
CA GLU A 226 10.02 -6.71 29.41
C GLU A 226 9.44 -5.38 28.95
N LYS A 227 9.68 -5.00 27.69
CA LYS A 227 9.08 -3.81 27.09
C LYS A 227 7.57 -3.96 26.91
N ILE A 228 7.07 -5.16 26.59
CA ILE A 228 5.62 -5.42 26.51
C ILE A 228 4.98 -5.28 27.90
N VAL A 229 5.59 -5.85 28.95
CA VAL A 229 5.11 -5.75 30.32
C VAL A 229 5.09 -4.30 30.79
N SER A 230 6.18 -3.54 30.57
CA SER A 230 6.26 -2.12 30.97
C SER A 230 5.28 -1.23 30.21
N THR A 231 5.01 -1.51 28.92
CA THR A 231 4.02 -0.81 28.12
C THR A 231 2.59 -1.12 28.56
N ASN A 232 2.36 -2.33 29.08
CA ASN A 232 1.10 -2.82 29.60
C ASN A 232 -0.10 -2.56 28.67
N PRO A 233 -0.10 -3.12 27.43
CA PRO A 233 -1.12 -2.85 26.43
C PRO A 233 -2.51 -3.29 26.87
N ASP A 234 -3.54 -2.58 26.38
CA ASP A 234 -4.95 -2.91 26.57
C ASP A 234 -5.44 -3.94 25.54
N ILE A 235 -4.79 -4.03 24.37
CA ILE A 235 -5.17 -4.91 23.27
C ILE A 235 -3.91 -5.53 22.64
N LEU A 236 -3.96 -6.85 22.34
CA LEU A 236 -3.00 -7.51 21.45
C LEU A 236 -3.63 -7.73 20.08
N ILE A 237 -2.86 -7.51 19.01
CA ILE A 237 -3.32 -7.70 17.62
C ILE A 237 -2.51 -8.85 17.02
N PHE A 238 -3.20 -9.92 16.65
CA PHE A 238 -2.60 -11.11 16.06
C PHE A 238 -2.91 -11.25 14.57
N PRO A 239 -2.01 -11.88 13.79
CA PRO A 239 -2.29 -12.23 12.41
C PRO A 239 -3.37 -13.31 12.32
N GLN A 240 -4.16 -13.26 11.25
CA GLN A 240 -5.08 -14.33 10.90
C GLN A 240 -4.39 -15.44 10.09
N TYR A 241 -3.37 -15.10 9.33
CA TYR A 241 -2.70 -15.96 8.37
C TYR A 241 -1.20 -15.69 8.34
N SER A 242 -0.41 -16.66 7.88
CA SER A 242 1.01 -16.49 7.61
C SER A 242 1.24 -16.42 6.10
N ALA A 243 1.52 -15.22 5.58
CA ALA A 243 1.82 -15.01 4.16
C ALA A 243 3.02 -15.85 3.68
N THR A 244 3.97 -16.16 4.55
CA THR A 244 5.13 -16.99 4.22
C THR A 244 4.81 -18.49 4.21
N LYS A 245 3.59 -18.89 4.60
CA LYS A 245 3.18 -20.29 4.83
C LYS A 245 4.10 -21.05 5.81
N LYS A 246 4.95 -20.30 6.54
CA LYS A 246 5.85 -20.82 7.57
C LYS A 246 5.38 -20.36 8.94
N GLY A 247 5.17 -21.33 9.84
CA GLY A 247 4.73 -21.07 11.22
C GLY A 247 3.19 -21.07 11.37
N ASP A 248 2.78 -21.34 12.61
CA ASP A 248 1.40 -21.45 13.03
C ASP A 248 0.97 -20.21 13.80
N VAL A 249 0.06 -19.43 13.22
CA VAL A 249 -0.47 -18.20 13.85
C VAL A 249 -1.32 -18.48 15.08
N ASN A 250 -1.96 -19.65 15.14
CA ASN A 250 -2.72 -20.07 16.32
C ASN A 250 -1.77 -20.42 17.47
N LYS A 251 -0.71 -21.19 17.16
CA LYS A 251 0.34 -21.47 18.12
C LYS A 251 1.01 -20.20 18.64
N LEU A 252 1.35 -19.24 17.75
CA LEU A 252 1.88 -17.94 18.20
C LEU A 252 0.96 -17.28 19.24
N ARG A 253 -0.35 -17.22 18.95
CA ARG A 253 -1.32 -16.61 19.86
C ARG A 253 -1.40 -17.36 21.19
N GLU A 254 -1.47 -18.68 21.15
CA GLU A 254 -1.48 -19.54 22.35
C GLU A 254 -0.21 -19.34 23.18
N ASP A 255 0.97 -19.38 22.55
CA ASP A 255 2.26 -19.17 23.22
C ASP A 255 2.33 -17.80 23.91
N VAL A 256 1.85 -16.72 23.25
CA VAL A 256 1.83 -15.38 23.86
C VAL A 256 0.82 -15.29 25.01
N LEU A 257 -0.37 -15.85 24.85
CA LEU A 257 -1.42 -15.78 25.88
C LEU A 257 -1.16 -16.68 27.09
N SER A 258 -0.36 -17.74 26.93
CA SER A 258 0.03 -18.66 28.03
C SER A 258 1.39 -18.34 28.65
N ASP A 259 2.13 -17.34 28.10
CA ASP A 259 3.45 -16.98 28.59
C ASP A 259 3.37 -16.43 30.04
N GLU A 260 4.04 -17.09 30.97
CA GLU A 260 4.04 -16.73 32.40
C GLU A 260 4.53 -15.29 32.62
N SER A 261 5.52 -14.83 31.84
CA SER A 261 6.08 -13.49 31.97
C SER A 261 5.11 -12.39 31.55
N LEU A 262 4.07 -12.72 30.77
CA LEU A 262 3.08 -11.77 30.24
C LEU A 262 1.75 -11.78 31.02
N GLN A 263 1.58 -12.64 32.03
CA GLN A 263 0.29 -12.79 32.75
C GLN A 263 -0.16 -11.53 33.51
N THR A 264 0.77 -10.61 33.80
CA THR A 264 0.45 -9.31 34.42
C THR A 264 -0.05 -8.26 33.43
N VAL A 265 0.15 -8.48 32.11
CA VAL A 265 -0.25 -7.56 31.05
C VAL A 265 -1.78 -7.53 30.94
N LYS A 266 -2.38 -6.34 30.94
CA LYS A 266 -3.84 -6.15 30.89
C LYS A 266 -4.50 -6.94 29.77
N ALA A 267 -3.95 -6.86 28.56
CA ALA A 267 -4.51 -7.53 27.39
C ALA A 267 -4.51 -9.06 27.54
N VAL A 268 -3.47 -9.64 28.12
CA VAL A 268 -3.35 -11.09 28.40
C VAL A 268 -4.33 -11.50 29.49
N LYS A 269 -4.28 -10.79 30.63
CA LYS A 269 -5.15 -11.05 31.80
C LYS A 269 -6.65 -11.02 31.43
N ASN A 270 -7.04 -10.07 30.58
CA ASN A 270 -8.43 -9.87 30.17
C ASN A 270 -8.79 -10.65 28.89
N LYS A 271 -7.86 -11.39 28.31
CA LYS A 271 -8.01 -12.05 26.99
C LYS A 271 -8.51 -11.10 25.91
N ASN A 272 -8.04 -9.85 25.96
CA ASN A 272 -8.45 -8.79 25.04
C ASN A 272 -7.51 -8.74 23.84
N TYR A 273 -7.91 -9.38 22.75
CA TYR A 273 -7.14 -9.41 21.53
C TYR A 273 -8.02 -9.30 20.28
N ILE A 274 -7.42 -8.83 19.21
CA ILE A 274 -7.98 -8.70 17.87
C ILE A 274 -7.22 -9.65 16.94
N ILE A 275 -7.94 -10.37 16.08
CA ILE A 275 -7.36 -11.12 14.96
C ILE A 275 -7.68 -10.35 13.68
N ILE A 276 -6.63 -9.91 12.97
CA ILE A 276 -6.81 -9.13 11.75
C ILE A 276 -6.12 -9.83 10.57
N ALA A 277 -6.80 -9.88 9.43
CA ALA A 277 -6.25 -10.45 8.21
C ALA A 277 -5.05 -9.62 7.72
N ASP A 278 -3.99 -10.29 7.25
CA ASP A 278 -2.74 -9.66 6.81
C ASP A 278 -2.96 -8.67 5.66
N ARG A 279 -3.94 -8.92 4.79
CA ARG A 279 -4.37 -8.00 3.73
C ARG A 279 -4.78 -6.60 4.23
N TYR A 280 -5.19 -6.47 5.51
CA TYR A 280 -5.47 -5.17 6.15
C TYR A 280 -4.29 -4.63 6.95
N ARG A 281 -3.50 -5.49 7.61
CA ARG A 281 -2.40 -5.07 8.49
C ARG A 281 -1.28 -4.33 7.77
N TYR A 282 -1.06 -4.67 6.49
CA TYR A 282 0.01 -4.11 5.65
C TYR A 282 -0.54 -3.38 4.43
N SER A 283 -1.82 -3.00 4.46
CA SER A 283 -2.47 -2.37 3.32
C SER A 283 -1.83 -1.02 2.98
N ALA A 284 -1.01 -1.02 1.93
CA ALA A 284 -0.34 0.16 1.40
C ALA A 284 -1.02 0.68 0.12
N SER A 285 -2.30 0.43 -0.05
CA SER A 285 -3.14 0.85 -1.16
C SER A 285 -4.33 1.68 -0.67
N GLN A 286 -5.32 1.96 -1.53
CA GLN A 286 -6.58 2.60 -1.16
C GLN A 286 -7.30 1.89 0.00
N HIS A 287 -7.03 0.61 0.20
CA HIS A 287 -7.60 -0.21 1.28
C HIS A 287 -7.02 0.09 2.68
N MET A 288 -6.04 0.98 2.78
CA MET A 288 -5.58 1.49 4.08
C MET A 288 -6.72 2.15 4.87
N ALA A 289 -7.66 2.83 4.19
CA ALA A 289 -8.83 3.40 4.83
C ALA A 289 -9.77 2.32 5.39
N ASP A 290 -9.90 1.18 4.70
CA ASP A 290 -10.66 0.02 5.18
C ASP A 290 -9.99 -0.62 6.40
N ALA A 291 -8.67 -0.74 6.38
CA ALA A 291 -7.89 -1.25 7.51
C ALA A 291 -8.05 -0.39 8.77
N ILE A 292 -7.99 0.93 8.61
CA ILE A 292 -8.20 1.90 9.71
C ILE A 292 -9.62 1.77 10.28
N LEU A 293 -10.63 1.71 9.42
CA LEU A 293 -12.03 1.57 9.85
C LEU A 293 -12.26 0.23 10.56
N LEU A 294 -11.75 -0.87 10.00
CA LEU A 294 -11.88 -2.21 10.59
C LEU A 294 -11.22 -2.28 11.96
N LEU A 295 -9.99 -1.80 12.08
CA LEU A 295 -9.27 -1.81 13.35
C LEU A 295 -9.96 -0.93 14.40
N SER A 296 -10.47 0.24 14.01
CA SER A 296 -11.24 1.11 14.90
C SER A 296 -12.51 0.43 15.42
N LYS A 297 -13.29 -0.22 14.54
CA LYS A 297 -14.50 -0.97 14.90
C LYS A 297 -14.19 -2.12 15.87
N GLN A 298 -13.10 -2.84 15.66
CA GLN A 298 -12.72 -3.93 16.53
C GLN A 298 -12.15 -3.46 17.88
N ALA A 299 -11.47 -2.32 17.90
CA ALA A 299 -10.91 -1.76 19.13
C ALA A 299 -11.96 -1.05 20.00
N TYR A 300 -12.98 -0.45 19.39
CA TYR A 300 -14.02 0.34 20.04
C TYR A 300 -15.42 -0.05 19.54
N PRO A 301 -15.83 -1.33 19.67
CA PRO A 301 -17.11 -1.79 19.14
C PRO A 301 -18.31 -0.98 19.70
N GLU A 302 -18.18 -0.48 20.93
CA GLU A 302 -19.18 0.36 21.60
C GLU A 302 -19.49 1.68 20.88
N LEU A 303 -18.55 2.19 20.06
CA LEU A 303 -18.76 3.43 19.32
C LEU A 303 -19.51 3.23 17.99
N TYR A 304 -19.69 1.97 17.56
CA TYR A 304 -20.25 1.61 16.25
C TYR A 304 -21.55 0.79 16.35
N VAL A 305 -22.19 0.75 17.50
CA VAL A 305 -23.40 -0.08 17.77
C VAL A 305 -24.60 0.31 16.89
N ASN A 306 -24.62 1.54 16.39
CA ASN A 306 -25.76 2.10 15.61
C ASN A 306 -25.38 2.41 14.14
N ASP A 307 -24.28 1.83 13.61
CA ASP A 307 -23.85 2.03 12.23
C ASP A 307 -24.30 0.90 11.31
#